data_6da97008e3eec1df68025baad1e1a28f
#
_entry.id   6da97008e3eec1df68025baad1e1a28f
#
_cell.length_a   1.000
_cell.length_b   1.000
_cell.length_c   1.000
_cell.angle_alpha   90.00
_cell.angle_beta   90.00
_cell.angle_gamma   90.00
#
_symmetry.space_group_name_H-M   'P 1'
#
loop_
_entity.id
_entity.type
_entity.pdbx_description
1 polymer ?
#
loop_
_entity_poly.entity_id
_entity_poly.type
_entity_poly.pdbx_seq_one_letter_code
_entity_poly.pdbx_strand_id
1 'polypeptide(L)'
;MLYLTYEEMDKDLISDYLKRNSYIYIIAFVIFAIGIFIGSLASAGIDENQTKELADFVNAFFLSGGNISHFNIIKKCVFENFKLVFLCAVCSFFIYTMPFCFLALGFKGFTLGFTSGFILKNFSFKGALFLFSSILPTFMIMLPLMILMCAFCLKFSFSIYKNKAKMKKEIISFLIIMSIFWLGLNLLETLQSFISAFCVKGIF
;
A
#
# COMPACT_ATOMS: atom_id res chain seq x y z
N MET A 1 -30.91 16.24 -19.03
CA MET A 1 -31.26 14.82 -19.29
C MET A 1 -30.08 14.02 -19.86
N LEU A 2 -29.33 14.52 -20.82
CA LEU A 2 -28.15 13.83 -21.41
C LEU A 2 -26.98 13.64 -20.42
N TYR A 3 -26.74 14.55 -19.45
CA TYR A 3 -25.69 14.44 -18.44
C TYR A 3 -25.94 13.32 -17.41
N LEU A 4 -27.20 13.07 -17.04
CA LEU A 4 -27.55 11.99 -16.10
C LEU A 4 -27.37 10.60 -16.72
N THR A 5 -27.61 10.45 -18.01
CA THR A 5 -27.38 9.19 -18.74
C THR A 5 -25.92 8.83 -18.91
N TYR A 6 -25.02 9.80 -18.99
CA TYR A 6 -23.58 9.56 -19.08
C TYR A 6 -23.00 9.07 -17.74
N GLU A 7 -23.47 9.65 -16.64
CA GLU A 7 -23.02 9.29 -15.29
C GLU A 7 -23.54 7.91 -14.84
N GLU A 8 -24.75 7.52 -15.25
CA GLU A 8 -25.28 6.18 -15.03
C GLU A 8 -24.56 5.13 -15.88
N MET A 9 -24.27 5.45 -17.15
CA MET A 9 -23.57 4.55 -18.05
C MET A 9 -22.12 4.28 -17.60
N ASP A 10 -21.42 5.27 -17.03
CA ASP A 10 -20.09 5.09 -16.45
C ASP A 10 -20.13 4.27 -15.16
N LYS A 11 -21.14 4.45 -14.31
CA LYS A 11 -21.33 3.67 -13.08
C LYS A 11 -21.62 2.20 -13.37
N ASP A 12 -22.46 1.91 -14.35
CA ASP A 12 -22.77 0.54 -14.77
C ASP A 12 -21.56 -0.16 -15.39
N LEU A 13 -20.77 0.54 -16.21
CA LEU A 13 -19.55 0.02 -16.79
C LEU A 13 -18.49 -0.29 -15.72
N ILE A 14 -18.31 0.58 -14.72
CA ILE A 14 -17.40 0.38 -13.60
C ILE A 14 -17.91 -0.77 -12.71
N SER A 15 -19.21 -0.81 -12.41
CA SER A 15 -19.82 -1.87 -11.61
C SER A 15 -19.68 -3.24 -12.26
N ASP A 16 -19.96 -3.36 -13.55
CA ASP A 16 -19.81 -4.61 -14.30
C ASP A 16 -18.35 -5.04 -14.44
N TYR A 17 -17.43 -4.07 -14.56
CA TYR A 17 -16.00 -4.33 -14.56
C TYR A 17 -15.51 -4.89 -13.21
N LEU A 18 -15.95 -4.28 -12.12
CA LEU A 18 -15.63 -4.72 -10.76
C LEU A 18 -16.24 -6.10 -10.46
N LYS A 19 -17.49 -6.34 -10.83
CA LYS A 19 -18.16 -7.64 -10.64
C LYS A 19 -17.48 -8.76 -11.43
N ARG A 20 -17.07 -8.51 -12.66
CA ARG A 20 -16.42 -9.53 -13.51
C ARG A 20 -15.04 -9.93 -13.02
N ASN A 21 -14.36 -9.07 -12.28
CA ASN A 21 -13.02 -9.30 -11.73
C ASN A 21 -12.99 -9.37 -10.19
N SER A 22 -14.16 -9.52 -9.55
CA SER A 22 -14.28 -9.47 -8.08
C SER A 22 -13.40 -10.49 -7.36
N TYR A 23 -13.18 -11.66 -7.96
CA TYR A 23 -12.30 -12.68 -7.39
C TYR A 23 -10.85 -12.20 -7.20
N ILE A 24 -10.34 -11.35 -8.11
CA ILE A 24 -8.97 -10.79 -7.98
C ILE A 24 -8.88 -9.88 -6.76
N TYR A 25 -9.90 -9.03 -6.56
CA TYR A 25 -9.95 -8.13 -5.41
C TYR A 25 -10.07 -8.89 -4.09
N ILE A 26 -10.88 -9.97 -4.07
CA ILE A 26 -11.03 -10.83 -2.90
C ILE A 26 -9.71 -11.54 -2.58
N ILE A 27 -9.04 -12.13 -3.56
CA ILE A 27 -7.75 -12.79 -3.37
C ILE A 27 -6.70 -11.80 -2.85
N ALA A 28 -6.61 -10.60 -3.44
CA ALA A 28 -5.69 -9.57 -3.02
C ALA A 28 -5.95 -9.13 -1.57
N PHE A 29 -7.22 -8.94 -1.20
CA PHE A 29 -7.62 -8.60 0.16
C PHE A 29 -7.26 -9.71 1.16
N VAL A 30 -7.51 -10.97 0.83
CA VAL A 30 -7.17 -12.12 1.67
C VAL A 30 -5.65 -12.22 1.87
N ILE A 31 -4.85 -12.07 0.82
CA ILE A 31 -3.38 -12.09 0.93
C ILE A 31 -2.88 -10.95 1.82
N PHE A 32 -3.45 -9.76 1.68
CA PHE A 32 -3.12 -8.63 2.53
C PHE A 32 -3.48 -8.87 3.99
N ALA A 33 -4.68 -9.41 4.27
CA ALA A 33 -5.12 -9.77 5.62
C ALA A 33 -4.22 -10.84 6.27
N ILE A 34 -3.83 -11.86 5.50
CA ILE A 34 -2.86 -12.88 5.94
C ILE A 34 -1.52 -12.21 6.27
N GLY A 35 -1.07 -11.27 5.44
CA GLY A 35 0.14 -10.49 5.69
C GLY A 35 0.08 -9.76 7.03
N ILE A 36 -1.02 -9.05 7.32
CA ILE A 36 -1.21 -8.35 8.60
C ILE A 36 -1.17 -9.34 9.76
N PHE A 37 -1.86 -10.47 9.65
CA PHE A 37 -1.91 -11.48 10.71
C PHE A 37 -0.51 -12.04 11.01
N ILE A 38 0.23 -12.46 9.99
CA ILE A 38 1.59 -12.98 10.15
C ILE A 38 2.53 -11.89 10.71
N GLY A 39 2.40 -10.64 10.25
CA GLY A 39 3.19 -9.51 10.74
C GLY A 39 2.94 -9.24 12.24
N SER A 40 1.69 -9.26 12.67
CA SER A 40 1.35 -9.05 14.09
C SER A 40 1.86 -10.20 14.97
N LEU A 41 1.78 -11.45 14.51
CA LEU A 41 2.36 -12.60 15.22
C LEU A 41 3.89 -12.48 15.31
N ALA A 42 4.56 -12.08 14.22
CA ALA A 42 6.00 -11.88 14.22
C ALA A 42 6.43 -10.81 15.24
N SER A 43 5.66 -9.73 15.37
CA SER A 43 5.93 -8.69 16.38
C SER A 43 5.81 -9.19 17.81
N ALA A 44 4.93 -10.17 18.07
CA ALA A 44 4.76 -10.79 19.38
C ALA A 44 5.93 -11.71 19.75
N GLY A 45 6.54 -12.36 18.75
CA GLY A 45 7.63 -13.33 18.92
C GLY A 45 9.05 -12.73 18.95
N ILE A 46 9.20 -11.39 18.94
CA ILE A 46 10.52 -10.74 19.01
C ILE A 46 11.13 -10.90 20.39
N ASP A 47 12.44 -11.18 20.44
CA ASP A 47 13.23 -11.28 21.67
C ASP A 47 13.25 -9.95 22.44
N GLU A 48 13.39 -10.03 23.78
CA GLU A 48 13.37 -8.85 24.65
C GLU A 48 14.46 -7.82 24.31
N ASN A 49 15.64 -8.25 23.89
CA ASN A 49 16.73 -7.35 23.52
C ASN A 49 16.41 -6.56 22.25
N GLN A 50 15.88 -7.23 21.22
CA GLN A 50 15.44 -6.58 19.98
C GLN A 50 14.24 -5.67 20.22
N THR A 51 13.35 -6.08 21.12
CA THR A 51 12.19 -5.27 21.52
C THR A 51 12.63 -3.95 22.17
N LYS A 52 13.65 -3.98 23.02
CA LYS A 52 14.22 -2.76 23.66
C LYS A 52 14.85 -1.83 22.62
N GLU A 53 15.70 -2.34 21.74
CA GLU A 53 16.33 -1.52 20.67
C GLU A 53 15.29 -0.83 19.77
N LEU A 54 14.24 -1.58 19.34
CA LEU A 54 13.16 -1.02 18.54
C LEU A 54 12.31 -0.02 19.33
N ALA A 55 12.03 -0.31 20.61
CA ALA A 55 11.29 0.59 21.48
C ALA A 55 12.06 1.90 21.72
N ASP A 56 13.37 1.83 21.94
CA ASP A 56 14.23 3.00 22.09
C ASP A 56 14.26 3.85 20.81
N PHE A 57 14.30 3.22 19.64
CA PHE A 57 14.19 3.93 18.36
C PHE A 57 12.83 4.63 18.20
N VAL A 58 11.74 3.96 18.53
CA VAL A 58 10.38 4.56 18.47
C VAL A 58 10.21 5.65 19.52
N ASN A 59 10.74 5.47 20.74
CA ASN A 59 10.75 6.50 21.78
C ASN A 59 11.54 7.74 21.35
N ALA A 60 12.72 7.55 20.75
CA ALA A 60 13.53 8.65 20.21
C ALA A 60 12.75 9.41 19.13
N PHE A 61 11.98 8.72 18.29
CA PHE A 61 11.10 9.34 17.31
C PHE A 61 9.98 10.17 18.00
N PHE A 62 9.35 9.63 19.03
CA PHE A 62 8.30 10.34 19.78
C PHE A 62 8.85 11.54 20.54
N LEU A 63 10.01 11.40 21.21
CA LEU A 63 10.65 12.49 21.95
C LEU A 63 11.19 13.61 21.04
N SER A 64 11.63 13.27 19.84
CA SER A 64 12.04 14.28 18.85
C SER A 64 10.85 15.09 18.27
N GLY A 65 9.62 14.78 18.71
CA GLY A 65 8.40 15.42 18.20
C GLY A 65 8.20 15.20 16.70
N GLY A 66 8.71 14.09 16.15
CA GLY A 66 8.66 13.83 14.73
C GLY A 66 9.55 14.77 13.89
N ASN A 67 10.51 15.43 14.49
CA ASN A 67 11.40 16.39 13.83
C ASN A 67 12.50 15.69 13.00
N ILE A 68 12.06 14.83 12.10
CA ILE A 68 12.93 14.24 11.09
C ILE A 68 12.96 15.21 9.90
N SER A 69 14.11 15.37 9.27
CA SER A 69 14.20 16.22 8.08
C SER A 69 13.20 15.68 7.03
N HIS A 70 12.16 16.46 6.75
CA HIS A 70 11.07 16.09 5.83
C HIS A 70 11.61 15.63 4.48
N PHE A 71 12.72 16.19 4.04
CA PHE A 71 13.37 15.80 2.80
C PHE A 71 13.85 14.34 2.80
N ASN A 72 14.42 13.87 3.91
CA ASN A 72 14.89 12.47 4.02
C ASN A 72 13.72 11.48 4.05
N ILE A 73 12.60 11.85 4.67
CA ILE A 73 11.38 11.01 4.67
C ILE A 73 10.85 10.90 3.24
N ILE A 74 10.65 12.02 2.56
CA ILE A 74 10.14 12.03 1.18
C ILE A 74 11.05 11.21 0.26
N LYS A 75 12.37 11.38 0.35
CA LYS A 75 13.33 10.61 -0.44
C LYS A 75 13.19 9.11 -0.20
N LYS A 76 13.02 8.69 1.05
CA LYS A 76 12.85 7.28 1.41
C LYS A 76 11.54 6.71 0.87
N CYS A 77 10.41 7.40 1.06
CA CYS A 77 9.10 7.02 0.53
C CYS A 77 9.12 6.88 -1.00
N VAL A 78 9.68 7.87 -1.69
CA VAL A 78 9.81 7.87 -3.15
C VAL A 78 10.60 6.64 -3.63
N PHE A 79 11.70 6.31 -2.97
CA PHE A 79 12.55 5.19 -3.36
C PHE A 79 11.92 3.82 -3.06
N GLU A 80 11.26 3.66 -1.92
CA GLU A 80 10.57 2.42 -1.55
C GLU A 80 9.36 2.15 -2.46
N ASN A 81 8.54 3.16 -2.73
CA ASN A 81 7.42 3.03 -3.64
C ASN A 81 7.86 2.82 -5.08
N PHE A 82 8.97 3.44 -5.50
CA PHE A 82 9.54 3.19 -6.82
C PHE A 82 9.92 1.71 -6.99
N LYS A 83 10.61 1.12 -6.02
CA LYS A 83 10.96 -0.31 -6.04
C LYS A 83 9.73 -1.19 -6.16
N LEU A 84 8.68 -0.90 -5.39
CA LEU A 84 7.45 -1.69 -5.38
C LEU A 84 6.73 -1.60 -6.73
N VAL A 85 6.50 -0.41 -7.24
CA VAL A 85 5.81 -0.20 -8.52
C VAL A 85 6.64 -0.74 -9.69
N PHE A 86 7.96 -0.56 -9.66
CA PHE A 86 8.87 -1.11 -10.65
C PHE A 86 8.84 -2.65 -10.66
N LEU A 87 8.88 -3.28 -9.48
CA LEU A 87 8.74 -4.73 -9.34
C LEU A 87 7.43 -5.21 -9.96
N CYS A 88 6.31 -4.58 -9.61
CA CYS A 88 4.99 -4.92 -10.17
C CYS A 88 4.94 -4.70 -11.68
N ALA A 89 5.54 -3.62 -12.18
CA ALA A 89 5.60 -3.34 -13.61
C ALA A 89 6.39 -4.42 -14.38
N VAL A 90 7.57 -4.79 -13.87
CA VAL A 90 8.39 -5.87 -14.48
C VAL A 90 7.66 -7.21 -14.44
N CYS A 91 7.04 -7.55 -13.31
CA CYS A 91 6.26 -8.79 -13.18
C CYS A 91 5.07 -8.84 -14.14
N SER A 92 4.53 -7.70 -14.56
CA SER A 92 3.39 -7.63 -15.48
C SER A 92 3.70 -8.05 -16.91
N PHE A 93 4.98 -8.05 -17.30
CA PHE A 93 5.38 -8.51 -18.65
C PHE A 93 5.33 -10.03 -18.81
N PHE A 94 5.39 -10.77 -17.70
CA PHE A 94 5.37 -12.23 -17.73
C PHE A 94 4.19 -12.76 -16.91
N ILE A 95 3.35 -13.58 -17.52
CA ILE A 95 2.16 -14.13 -16.85
C ILE A 95 2.54 -15.03 -15.64
N TYR A 96 3.68 -15.70 -15.71
CA TYR A 96 4.16 -16.57 -14.62
C TYR A 96 4.69 -15.82 -13.39
N THR A 97 5.08 -14.56 -13.55
CA THR A 97 5.60 -13.74 -12.45
C THR A 97 4.50 -12.94 -11.74
N MET A 98 3.25 -13.04 -12.21
CA MET A 98 2.10 -12.39 -11.59
C MET A 98 1.92 -12.64 -10.08
N PRO A 99 2.16 -13.86 -9.53
CA PRO A 99 2.07 -14.08 -8.09
C PRO A 99 2.95 -13.15 -7.26
N PHE A 100 4.06 -12.65 -7.82
CA PHE A 100 4.94 -11.71 -7.12
C PHE A 100 4.30 -10.35 -6.83
N CYS A 101 3.36 -9.90 -7.66
CA CYS A 101 2.58 -8.68 -7.36
C CYS A 101 1.73 -8.85 -6.09
N PHE A 102 1.13 -10.03 -5.92
CA PHE A 102 0.37 -10.36 -4.72
C PHE A 102 1.27 -10.54 -3.50
N LEU A 103 2.48 -11.11 -3.67
CA LEU A 103 3.48 -11.19 -2.60
C LEU A 103 3.91 -9.79 -2.14
N ALA A 104 4.11 -8.85 -3.06
CA ALA A 104 4.43 -7.46 -2.70
C ALA A 104 3.32 -6.81 -1.87
N LEU A 105 2.05 -7.09 -2.20
CA LEU A 105 0.89 -6.64 -1.42
C LEU A 105 0.86 -7.28 -0.03
N GLY A 106 1.11 -8.60 0.05
CA GLY A 106 1.22 -9.33 1.32
C GLY A 106 2.35 -8.81 2.20
N PHE A 107 3.49 -8.45 1.61
CA PHE A 107 4.62 -7.86 2.33
C PHE A 107 4.28 -6.47 2.91
N LYS A 108 3.53 -5.64 2.20
CA LYS A 108 3.01 -4.38 2.75
C LYS A 108 2.02 -4.63 3.90
N GLY A 109 1.16 -5.67 3.79
CA GLY A 109 0.31 -6.12 4.89
C GLY A 109 1.13 -6.56 6.11
N PHE A 110 2.20 -7.35 5.88
CA PHE A 110 3.12 -7.79 6.93
C PHE A 110 3.77 -6.62 7.66
N THR A 111 4.31 -5.63 6.94
CA THR A 111 4.93 -4.46 7.57
C THR A 111 3.93 -3.66 8.40
N LEU A 112 2.69 -3.51 7.93
CA LEU A 112 1.64 -2.86 8.70
C LEU A 112 1.27 -3.65 9.96
N GLY A 113 1.06 -4.97 9.83
CA GLY A 113 0.74 -5.85 10.95
C GLY A 113 1.84 -5.86 12.00
N PHE A 114 3.10 -5.95 11.58
CA PHE A 114 4.27 -5.90 12.44
C PHE A 114 4.35 -4.57 13.21
N THR A 115 4.26 -3.45 12.50
CA THR A 115 4.34 -2.12 13.12
C THR A 115 3.21 -1.88 14.10
N SER A 116 1.97 -2.24 13.72
CA SER A 116 0.81 -2.06 14.59
C SER A 116 0.88 -2.98 15.82
N GLY A 117 1.24 -4.25 15.65
CA GLY A 117 1.42 -5.18 16.75
C GLY A 117 2.51 -4.73 17.74
N PHE A 118 3.65 -4.28 17.20
CA PHE A 118 4.76 -3.76 18.01
C PHE A 118 4.37 -2.51 18.82
N ILE A 119 3.71 -1.55 18.20
CA ILE A 119 3.27 -0.30 18.86
C ILE A 119 2.23 -0.62 19.96
N LEU A 120 1.26 -1.48 19.68
CA LEU A 120 0.25 -1.87 20.67
C LEU A 120 0.87 -2.57 21.88
N LYS A 121 1.84 -3.48 21.66
CA LYS A 121 2.52 -4.22 22.72
C LYS A 121 3.32 -3.29 23.65
N ASN A 122 4.02 -2.30 23.11
CA ASN A 122 4.97 -1.50 23.88
C ASN A 122 4.37 -0.19 24.42
N PHE A 123 3.38 0.42 23.73
CA PHE A 123 2.82 1.72 24.07
C PHE A 123 1.35 1.68 24.52
N SER A 124 0.75 0.48 24.60
CA SER A 124 -0.60 0.26 25.12
C SER A 124 -1.64 1.26 24.55
N PHE A 125 -2.33 2.01 25.40
CA PHE A 125 -3.41 2.92 25.00
C PHE A 125 -2.93 4.10 24.14
N LYS A 126 -1.77 4.69 24.45
CA LYS A 126 -1.19 5.79 23.64
C LYS A 126 -0.80 5.29 22.24
N GLY A 127 -0.26 4.07 22.18
CA GLY A 127 0.04 3.41 20.90
C GLY A 127 -1.22 3.15 20.07
N ALA A 128 -2.31 2.72 20.69
CA ALA A 128 -3.59 2.51 20.02
C ALA A 128 -4.13 3.84 19.43
N LEU A 129 -4.11 4.93 20.19
CA LEU A 129 -4.54 6.25 19.71
C LEU A 129 -3.69 6.71 18.52
N PHE A 130 -2.37 6.54 18.59
CA PHE A 130 -1.47 6.88 17.49
C PHE A 130 -1.78 6.07 16.22
N LEU A 131 -2.00 4.76 16.34
CA LEU A 131 -2.37 3.89 15.22
C LEU A 131 -3.69 4.33 14.57
N PHE A 132 -4.71 4.58 15.38
CA PHE A 132 -6.03 5.01 14.92
C PHE A 132 -5.98 6.37 14.21
N SER A 133 -5.22 7.32 14.73
CA SER A 133 -5.17 8.67 14.21
C SER A 133 -4.25 8.82 12.99
N SER A 134 -3.15 8.06 12.93
CA SER A 134 -2.11 8.24 11.92
C SER A 134 -2.09 7.13 10.88
N ILE A 135 -2.02 5.87 11.31
CA ILE A 135 -1.72 4.75 10.41
C ILE A 135 -2.99 4.27 9.70
N LEU A 136 -4.07 4.02 10.44
CA LEU A 136 -5.30 3.45 9.89
C LEU A 136 -5.95 4.26 8.77
N PRO A 137 -6.13 5.59 8.88
CA PRO A 137 -6.79 6.36 7.82
C PRO A 137 -6.05 6.29 6.49
N THR A 138 -4.72 6.35 6.55
CA THR A 138 -3.90 6.31 5.34
C THR A 138 -3.94 4.94 4.67
N PHE A 139 -3.89 3.87 5.47
CA PHE A 139 -3.98 2.52 4.93
C PHE A 139 -5.35 2.18 4.36
N MET A 140 -6.43 2.73 4.90
CA MET A 140 -7.77 2.57 4.33
C MET A 140 -7.87 3.11 2.88
N ILE A 141 -7.10 4.16 2.56
CA ILE A 141 -7.06 4.72 1.20
C ILE A 141 -6.00 4.00 0.34
N MET A 142 -4.86 3.66 0.94
CA MET A 142 -3.74 3.02 0.25
C MET A 142 -4.06 1.60 -0.22
N LEU A 143 -4.83 0.84 0.57
CA LEU A 143 -5.18 -0.55 0.29
C LEU A 143 -5.95 -0.70 -1.04
N PRO A 144 -7.09 0.00 -1.27
CA PRO A 144 -7.79 -0.11 -2.54
C PRO A 144 -6.92 0.34 -3.73
N LEU A 145 -6.06 1.35 -3.53
CA LEU A 145 -5.14 1.81 -4.58
C LEU A 145 -4.14 0.71 -4.98
N MET A 146 -3.59 -0.01 -4.00
CA MET A 146 -2.66 -1.13 -4.26
C MET A 146 -3.37 -2.32 -4.91
N ILE A 147 -4.59 -2.64 -4.48
CA ILE A 147 -5.38 -3.70 -5.08
C ILE A 147 -5.71 -3.37 -6.54
N LEU A 148 -6.11 -2.13 -6.83
CA LEU A 148 -6.35 -1.66 -8.19
C LEU A 148 -5.09 -1.76 -9.06
N MET A 149 -3.93 -1.40 -8.52
CA MET A 149 -2.64 -1.54 -9.20
C MET A 149 -2.37 -3.01 -9.57
N CYS A 150 -2.55 -3.94 -8.63
CA CYS A 150 -2.38 -5.38 -8.89
C CYS A 150 -3.36 -5.90 -9.95
N ALA A 151 -4.63 -5.51 -9.88
CA ALA A 151 -5.64 -5.89 -10.87
C ALA A 151 -5.31 -5.35 -12.27
N PHE A 152 -4.76 -4.14 -12.33
CA PHE A 152 -4.32 -3.53 -13.59
C PHE A 152 -3.11 -4.24 -14.19
N CYS A 153 -2.14 -4.63 -13.36
CA CYS A 153 -1.00 -5.45 -13.75
C CYS A 153 -1.43 -6.79 -14.36
N LEU A 154 -2.38 -7.47 -13.73
CA LEU A 154 -2.96 -8.72 -14.24
C LEU A 154 -3.59 -8.53 -15.61
N LYS A 155 -4.44 -7.52 -15.76
CA LYS A 155 -5.13 -7.25 -17.03
C LYS A 155 -4.14 -6.99 -18.16
N PHE A 156 -3.10 -6.21 -17.88
CA PHE A 156 -2.05 -5.91 -18.84
C PHE A 156 -1.29 -7.17 -19.28
N SER A 157 -0.93 -8.05 -18.34
CA SER A 157 -0.27 -9.30 -18.64
C SER A 157 -1.10 -10.21 -19.55
N PHE A 158 -2.41 -10.33 -19.27
CA PHE A 158 -3.33 -11.08 -20.12
C PHE A 158 -3.52 -10.42 -21.51
N SER A 159 -3.54 -9.09 -21.59
CA SER A 159 -3.68 -8.36 -22.85
C SER A 159 -2.48 -8.59 -23.78
N ILE A 160 -1.26 -8.51 -23.25
CA ILE A 160 -0.04 -8.81 -24.02
C ILE A 160 -0.03 -10.23 -24.57
N TYR A 161 -0.44 -11.18 -23.72
CA TYR A 161 -0.47 -12.59 -24.13
C TYR A 161 -1.45 -12.83 -25.29
N LYS A 162 -2.59 -12.11 -25.31
CA LYS A 162 -3.66 -12.30 -26.29
C LYS A 162 -3.43 -11.53 -27.61
N ASN A 163 -2.84 -10.33 -27.56
CA ASN A 163 -2.77 -9.41 -28.73
C ASN A 163 -1.37 -8.84 -28.94
N LYS A 164 -0.50 -9.59 -29.64
CA LYS A 164 0.87 -9.14 -29.98
C LYS A 164 0.93 -7.93 -30.95
N ALA A 165 -0.11 -7.70 -31.74
CA ALA A 165 -0.10 -6.66 -32.81
C ALA A 165 -0.23 -5.21 -32.27
N LYS A 166 -0.84 -4.97 -31.11
CA LYS A 166 -1.05 -3.63 -30.52
C LYS A 166 -0.13 -3.30 -29.35
N MET A 167 0.94 -4.08 -29.19
CA MET A 167 1.81 -4.09 -28.01
C MET A 167 2.42 -2.72 -27.64
N LYS A 168 2.86 -1.94 -28.60
CA LYS A 168 3.50 -0.62 -28.33
C LYS A 168 2.57 0.39 -27.65
N LYS A 169 1.32 0.50 -28.14
CA LYS A 169 0.34 1.43 -27.54
C LYS A 169 -0.08 1.00 -26.13
N GLU A 170 -0.26 -0.30 -25.93
CA GLU A 170 -0.65 -0.85 -24.62
C GLU A 170 0.47 -0.68 -23.59
N ILE A 171 1.74 -0.86 -23.96
CA ILE A 171 2.89 -0.63 -23.07
C ILE A 171 2.97 0.85 -22.65
N ILE A 172 2.80 1.78 -23.58
CA ILE A 172 2.84 3.22 -23.24
C ILE A 172 1.71 3.58 -22.27
N SER A 173 0.48 3.15 -22.57
CA SER A 173 -0.66 3.37 -21.66
C SER A 173 -0.42 2.74 -20.27
N PHE A 174 0.15 1.55 -20.23
CA PHE A 174 0.48 0.86 -18.99
C PHE A 174 1.50 1.64 -18.15
N LEU A 175 2.59 2.12 -18.77
CA LEU A 175 3.61 2.90 -18.08
C LEU A 175 3.08 4.23 -17.54
N ILE A 176 2.18 4.89 -18.28
CA ILE A 176 1.53 6.13 -17.82
C ILE A 176 0.67 5.83 -16.57
N ILE A 177 -0.13 4.77 -16.60
CA ILE A 177 -0.98 4.41 -15.47
C ILE A 177 -0.14 4.00 -14.26
N MET A 178 0.94 3.24 -14.46
CA MET A 178 1.86 2.89 -13.36
C MET A 178 2.54 4.10 -12.74
N SER A 179 2.89 5.11 -13.53
CA SER A 179 3.43 6.37 -12.98
C SER A 179 2.38 7.15 -12.17
N ILE A 180 1.10 7.11 -12.55
CA ILE A 180 0.02 7.70 -11.76
C ILE A 180 -0.14 6.97 -10.42
N PHE A 181 -0.13 5.63 -10.40
CA PHE A 181 -0.16 4.85 -9.17
C PHE A 181 1.04 5.15 -8.26
N TRP A 182 2.24 5.26 -8.84
CA TRP A 182 3.43 5.64 -8.10
C TRP A 182 3.31 7.02 -7.44
N LEU A 183 2.83 8.02 -8.17
CA LEU A 183 2.58 9.35 -7.63
C LEU A 183 1.52 9.32 -6.51
N GLY A 184 0.43 8.58 -6.70
CA GLY A 184 -0.63 8.42 -5.69
C GLY A 184 -0.12 7.79 -4.39
N LEU A 185 0.66 6.70 -4.48
CA LEU A 185 1.27 6.06 -3.32
C LEU A 185 2.24 6.99 -2.57
N ASN A 186 3.07 7.73 -3.30
CA ASN A 186 3.99 8.71 -2.69
C ASN A 186 3.24 9.82 -1.95
N LEU A 187 2.18 10.37 -2.54
CA LEU A 187 1.35 11.39 -1.90
C LEU A 187 0.72 10.86 -0.60
N LEU A 188 0.19 9.64 -0.60
CA LEU A 188 -0.42 9.04 0.59
C LEU A 188 0.61 8.80 1.70
N GLU A 189 1.79 8.24 1.39
CA GLU A 189 2.82 7.99 2.41
C GLU A 189 3.44 9.29 2.95
N THR A 190 3.61 10.30 2.12
CA THR A 190 4.07 11.62 2.60
C THR A 190 3.04 12.27 3.50
N LEU A 191 1.76 12.24 3.15
CA LEU A 191 0.66 12.71 4.00
C LEU A 191 0.63 11.97 5.34
N GLN A 192 0.79 10.64 5.32
CA GLN A 192 0.89 9.83 6.55
C GLN A 192 2.04 10.31 7.44
N SER A 193 3.20 10.61 6.88
CA SER A 193 4.36 11.09 7.64
C SER A 193 4.06 12.43 8.33
N PHE A 194 3.36 13.33 7.66
CA PHE A 194 2.93 14.61 8.27
C PHE A 194 1.89 14.41 9.36
N ILE A 195 0.87 13.56 9.11
CA ILE A 195 -0.16 13.24 10.10
C ILE A 195 0.48 12.58 11.32
N SER A 196 1.43 11.64 11.14
CA SER A 196 2.11 10.96 12.25
C SER A 196 2.92 11.95 13.09
N ALA A 197 3.65 12.88 12.48
CA ALA A 197 4.40 13.92 13.19
C ALA A 197 3.48 14.85 13.99
N PHE A 198 2.30 15.18 13.46
CA PHE A 198 1.31 16.00 14.17
C PHE A 198 0.67 15.22 15.33
N CYS A 199 0.30 13.95 15.13
CA CYS A 199 -0.29 13.10 16.17
C CYS A 199 0.67 12.84 17.34
N VAL A 200 1.97 12.67 17.04
CA VAL A 200 3.00 12.52 18.09
C VAL A 200 3.00 13.72 19.04
N LYS A 201 2.96 14.95 18.51
CA LYS A 201 2.94 16.17 19.34
C LYS A 201 1.67 16.33 20.19
N GLY A 202 0.57 15.67 19.81
CA GLY A 202 -0.70 15.73 20.53
C GLY A 202 -0.91 14.61 21.55
N ILE A 203 -0.25 13.46 21.39
CA ILE A 203 -0.48 12.25 22.20
C ILE A 203 0.67 11.99 23.20
N PHE A 204 1.89 12.34 22.83
CA PHE A 204 3.12 12.16 23.62
C PHE A 204 3.70 13.48 24.09
#